data_481d106df1f917d96d703a88031c9c5d
#
_entry.id   481d106df1f917d96d703a88031c9c5d
#
_cell.length_a   1.000
_cell.length_b   1.000
_cell.length_c   1.000
_cell.angle_alpha   90.00
_cell.angle_beta   90.00
_cell.angle_gamma   90.00
#
_symmetry.space_group_name_H-M   'P 1'
#
loop_
_entity.id
_entity.type
_entity.pdbx_description
1 polymer ?
#
loop_
_entity_poly.entity_id
_entity_poly.type
_entity_poly.pdbx_seq_one_letter_code
_entity_poly.pdbx_strand_id
1 'polypeptide(L)'
;MSTTYPQISPKVLKGGIALIDPDSGRVARVIALQYNPETLSRTLQAQAAGAESGGDRSQALRLKGPPIESYKLDAEIDAVDQLDDGEDIVRQWGILPQLASLEMLVYPTSAQLREHHAAAGRGELQIAPVEAPLALFIWSTKRVVPVRVTDFSVTEEFFDTQLNPIRAKVSLGMRVLSVSDLGYDHRGGA
;
A
#
# COMPACT_ATOMS: atom_id res chain seq x y z
N MET A 1 45.27 22.83 4.10
CA MET A 1 45.08 21.38 4.13
C MET A 1 43.58 21.11 4.18
N SER A 2 43.01 20.70 3.03
CA SER A 2 41.57 20.42 2.92
C SER A 2 41.34 18.97 3.34
N THR A 3 40.74 18.75 4.49
CA THR A 3 40.32 17.43 4.93
C THR A 3 39.00 17.09 4.25
N THR A 4 39.10 16.49 3.07
CA THR A 4 37.95 15.90 2.41
C THR A 4 37.59 14.61 3.17
N TYR A 5 36.64 14.67 4.08
CA TYR A 5 36.01 13.47 4.63
C TYR A 5 35.22 12.81 3.49
N PRO A 6 35.47 11.51 3.19
CA PRO A 6 34.60 10.80 2.27
C PRO A 6 33.20 10.75 2.88
N GLN A 7 32.25 11.38 2.23
CA GLN A 7 30.83 11.28 2.61
C GLN A 7 30.36 9.85 2.23
N ILE A 8 30.65 8.89 3.10
CA ILE A 8 30.02 7.58 3.02
C ILE A 8 28.65 7.74 3.67
N SER A 9 27.70 8.26 2.89
CA SER A 9 26.29 8.20 3.28
C SER A 9 25.89 6.72 3.26
N PRO A 10 25.49 6.13 4.39
CA PRO A 10 25.02 4.76 4.38
C PRO A 10 23.84 4.66 3.43
N LYS A 11 23.86 3.69 2.50
CA LYS A 11 22.72 3.42 1.62
C LYS A 11 21.58 2.91 2.49
N VAL A 12 20.63 3.77 2.76
CA VAL A 12 19.41 3.41 3.50
C VAL A 12 18.50 2.63 2.57
N LEU A 13 18.09 1.43 2.98
CA LEU A 13 17.04 0.70 2.29
C LEU A 13 15.72 1.46 2.45
N LYS A 14 15.04 1.66 1.35
CA LYS A 14 13.72 2.29 1.34
C LYS A 14 12.64 1.22 1.43
N GLY A 15 11.68 1.42 2.32
CA GLY A 15 10.44 0.66 2.33
C GLY A 15 9.60 0.97 1.09
N GLY A 16 8.65 0.11 0.78
CA GLY A 16 7.77 0.34 -0.37
C GLY A 16 6.65 -0.69 -0.48
N ILE A 17 5.89 -0.52 -1.54
CA ILE A 17 4.78 -1.42 -1.88
C ILE A 17 4.97 -1.88 -3.32
N ALA A 18 4.89 -3.18 -3.54
CA ALA A 18 4.89 -3.76 -4.88
C ALA A 18 3.49 -4.26 -5.23
N LEU A 19 2.97 -3.82 -6.36
CA LEU A 19 1.74 -4.36 -6.93
C LEU A 19 2.06 -5.61 -7.74
N ILE A 20 1.29 -6.66 -7.51
CA ILE A 20 1.40 -7.94 -8.21
C ILE A 20 0.25 -8.06 -9.20
N ASP A 21 0.60 -8.38 -10.41
CA ASP A 21 -0.36 -8.72 -11.44
C ASP A 21 -1.01 -10.08 -11.12
N PRO A 22 -2.35 -10.14 -10.98
CA PRO A 22 -3.05 -11.34 -10.54
C PRO A 22 -2.91 -12.51 -11.52
N ASP A 23 -2.82 -12.23 -12.81
CA ASP A 23 -2.80 -13.26 -13.85
C ASP A 23 -1.41 -13.89 -14.00
N SER A 24 -0.38 -13.04 -14.07
CA SER A 24 0.99 -13.49 -14.30
C SER A 24 1.77 -13.78 -13.00
N GLY A 25 1.32 -13.25 -11.86
CA GLY A 25 2.04 -13.29 -10.58
C GLY A 25 3.36 -12.49 -10.60
N ARG A 26 3.54 -11.62 -11.58
CA ARG A 26 4.74 -10.77 -11.71
C ARG A 26 4.53 -9.43 -11.03
N VAL A 27 5.64 -8.81 -10.64
CA VAL A 27 5.60 -7.44 -10.15
C VAL A 27 5.20 -6.51 -11.30
N ALA A 28 4.02 -5.91 -11.18
CA ALA A 28 3.51 -4.95 -12.15
C ALA A 28 4.08 -3.54 -11.91
N ARG A 29 4.24 -3.17 -10.63
CA ARG A 29 4.76 -1.86 -10.24
C ARG A 29 5.41 -1.93 -8.86
N VAL A 30 6.44 -1.11 -8.66
CA VAL A 30 7.06 -0.89 -7.35
C VAL A 30 6.92 0.59 -7.00
N ILE A 31 6.38 0.87 -5.84
CA ILE A 31 6.23 2.20 -5.26
C ILE A 31 7.16 2.26 -4.05
N ALA A 32 8.34 2.86 -4.23
CA ALA A 32 9.27 3.07 -3.12
C ALA A 32 8.89 4.34 -2.36
N LEU A 33 8.98 4.30 -1.04
CA LEU A 33 8.80 5.48 -0.21
C LEU A 33 9.96 6.43 -0.45
N GLN A 34 9.68 7.72 -0.60
CA GLN A 34 10.73 8.74 -0.76
C GLN A 34 11.56 8.84 0.51
N TYR A 35 10.91 8.91 1.65
CA TYR A 35 11.49 8.85 2.98
C TYR A 35 10.88 7.66 3.74
N ASN A 36 11.71 6.97 4.52
CA ASN A 36 11.18 5.98 5.44
C ASN A 36 10.48 6.71 6.59
N PRO A 37 9.24 6.36 6.93
CA PRO A 37 8.56 6.95 8.07
C PRO A 37 9.30 6.64 9.37
N GLU A 38 9.26 7.58 10.31
CA GLU A 38 9.88 7.42 11.63
C GLU A 38 9.21 6.29 12.44
N THR A 39 7.91 6.09 12.20
CA THR A 39 7.12 5.09 12.93
C THR A 39 6.39 4.16 11.98
N LEU A 40 6.38 2.88 12.32
CA LEU A 40 5.57 1.86 11.70
C LEU A 40 4.75 1.17 12.80
N SER A 41 3.45 1.43 12.83
CA SER A 41 2.55 0.79 13.78
C SER A 41 2.11 -0.57 13.26
N ARG A 42 2.13 -1.57 14.15
CA ARG A 42 1.64 -2.93 13.87
C ARG A 42 0.65 -3.34 14.95
N THR A 43 -0.53 -3.75 14.54
CA THR A 43 -1.59 -4.22 15.46
C THR A 43 -1.95 -5.65 15.11
N LEU A 44 -2.07 -6.50 16.14
CA LEU A 44 -2.55 -7.87 16.02
C LEU A 44 -3.81 -8.00 16.86
N GLN A 45 -4.92 -8.34 16.22
CA GLN A 45 -6.20 -8.56 16.86
C GLN A 45 -6.51 -10.06 16.88
N ALA A 46 -6.45 -10.66 18.06
CA ALA A 46 -6.80 -12.07 18.25
C ALA A 46 -8.30 -12.29 17.96
N GLN A 47 -8.61 -13.36 17.23
CA GLN A 47 -9.99 -13.77 16.96
C GLN A 47 -10.40 -14.85 17.97
N ALA A 48 -11.05 -14.46 19.06
CA ALA A 48 -11.58 -15.40 20.04
C ALA A 48 -12.86 -16.07 19.52
N ALA A 49 -12.99 -17.38 19.73
CA ALA A 49 -14.23 -18.09 19.49
C ALA A 49 -15.19 -17.84 20.67
N GLY A 50 -16.45 -17.41 20.38
CA GLY A 50 -17.50 -17.34 21.40
C GLY A 50 -17.74 -15.96 22.03
N ALA A 51 -17.30 -14.86 21.44
CA ALA A 51 -17.58 -13.51 21.94
C ALA A 51 -19.05 -13.08 21.83
N GLU A 52 -19.89 -13.81 21.09
CA GLU A 52 -21.29 -13.40 20.80
C GLU A 52 -22.38 -14.24 21.54
N SER A 53 -22.02 -15.28 22.25
CA SER A 53 -23.00 -16.05 23.02
C SER A 53 -22.40 -16.47 24.36
N GLY A 54 -23.09 -16.21 25.46
CA GLY A 54 -22.71 -16.51 26.85
C GLY A 54 -22.31 -17.97 27.10
N GLY A 55 -21.29 -18.41 26.38
CA GLY A 55 -20.77 -19.76 26.41
C GLY A 55 -19.76 -20.00 27.51
N ASP A 56 -19.70 -21.24 27.92
CA ASP A 56 -18.91 -21.83 28.97
C ASP A 56 -17.45 -21.31 29.03
N ARG A 57 -16.89 -21.12 30.21
CA ARG A 57 -15.51 -20.67 30.47
C ARG A 57 -14.45 -21.44 29.71
N SER A 58 -14.73 -22.64 29.23
CA SER A 58 -13.83 -23.46 28.38
C SER A 58 -13.60 -22.89 26.99
N GLN A 59 -14.45 -21.98 26.50
CA GLN A 59 -14.33 -21.37 25.16
C GLN A 59 -13.50 -20.10 25.18
N ALA A 60 -13.23 -19.50 26.31
CA ALA A 60 -12.52 -18.22 26.44
C ALA A 60 -11.08 -18.24 25.87
N LEU A 61 -10.44 -19.42 25.78
CA LEU A 61 -9.09 -19.59 25.27
C LEU A 61 -9.04 -20.15 23.83
N ARG A 62 -10.20 -20.38 23.20
CA ARG A 62 -10.25 -20.89 21.81
C ARG A 62 -10.14 -19.77 20.80
N LEU A 63 -9.25 -19.93 19.85
CA LEU A 63 -9.10 -19.01 18.73
C LEU A 63 -9.90 -19.52 17.52
N LYS A 64 -10.60 -18.61 16.83
CA LYS A 64 -11.39 -18.89 15.62
C LYS A 64 -10.50 -18.99 14.38
N GLY A 65 -9.29 -18.40 14.43
CA GLY A 65 -8.37 -18.35 13.31
C GLY A 65 -7.11 -17.55 13.66
N PRO A 66 -6.25 -17.27 12.66
CA PRO A 66 -5.10 -16.41 12.85
C PRO A 66 -5.53 -15.00 13.25
N PRO A 67 -4.69 -14.25 13.98
CA PRO A 67 -5.00 -12.87 14.31
C PRO A 67 -5.12 -12.01 13.04
N ILE A 68 -6.00 -11.02 13.11
CA ILE A 68 -6.03 -9.97 12.09
C ILE A 68 -4.83 -9.07 12.35
N GLU A 69 -3.92 -9.02 11.39
CA GLU A 69 -2.74 -8.18 11.46
C GLU A 69 -2.92 -6.95 10.57
N SER A 70 -2.60 -5.78 11.10
CA SER A 70 -2.64 -4.53 10.36
C SER A 70 -1.39 -3.70 10.60
N TYR A 71 -0.99 -2.97 9.56
CA TYR A 71 0.07 -1.97 9.60
C TYR A 71 -0.52 -0.59 9.34
N LYS A 72 0.05 0.42 10.02
CA LYS A 72 -0.22 1.82 9.74
C LYS A 72 1.10 2.57 9.67
N LEU A 73 1.23 3.40 8.65
CA LEU A 73 2.38 4.29 8.45
C LEU A 73 1.93 5.61 7.85
N ASP A 74 2.73 6.65 8.11
CA ASP A 74 2.58 7.96 7.50
C ASP A 74 3.82 8.23 6.64
N ALA A 75 3.63 8.32 5.32
CA ALA A 75 4.68 8.60 4.36
C ALA A 75 4.66 10.09 3.99
N GLU A 76 5.83 10.67 3.76
CA GLU A 76 5.98 12.03 3.27
C GLU A 76 6.54 12.01 1.84
N ILE A 77 5.98 12.87 1.00
CA ILE A 77 6.46 13.15 -0.36
C ILE A 77 6.79 14.64 -0.41
N ASP A 78 8.01 14.96 -0.85
CA ASP A 78 8.49 16.32 -0.97
C ASP A 78 9.28 16.49 -2.28
N ALA A 79 8.89 17.44 -3.08
CA ALA A 79 9.52 17.69 -4.37
C ALA A 79 10.40 18.96 -4.38
N VAL A 80 10.69 19.55 -3.23
CA VAL A 80 11.47 20.80 -3.15
C VAL A 80 12.83 20.65 -3.82
N ASP A 81 13.57 19.57 -3.51
CA ASP A 81 14.88 19.31 -4.10
C ASP A 81 14.79 19.10 -5.62
N GLN A 82 13.75 18.41 -6.09
CA GLN A 82 13.53 18.14 -7.51
C GLN A 82 13.15 19.41 -8.28
N LEU A 83 12.46 20.35 -7.66
CA LEU A 83 12.18 21.67 -8.23
C LEU A 83 13.46 22.49 -8.40
N ASP A 84 14.36 22.44 -7.42
CA ASP A 84 15.65 23.12 -7.46
C ASP A 84 16.56 22.53 -8.55
N ASP A 85 16.54 21.21 -8.72
CA ASP A 85 17.25 20.48 -9.78
C ASP A 85 16.66 20.72 -11.17
N GLY A 86 15.46 21.29 -11.24
CA GLY A 86 14.83 21.73 -12.48
C GLY A 86 14.15 20.62 -13.27
N GLU A 87 13.67 19.56 -12.62
CA GLU A 87 12.93 18.49 -13.28
C GLU A 87 11.63 19.00 -13.92
N ASP A 88 11.50 18.88 -15.23
CA ASP A 88 10.36 19.42 -16.00
C ASP A 88 9.01 18.83 -15.55
N ILE A 89 8.98 17.55 -15.18
CA ILE A 89 7.74 16.88 -14.71
C ILE A 89 7.26 17.51 -13.41
N VAL A 90 8.18 17.78 -12.48
CA VAL A 90 7.84 18.36 -11.18
C VAL A 90 7.42 19.82 -11.33
N ARG A 91 8.04 20.57 -12.24
CA ARG A 91 7.63 21.95 -12.55
C ARG A 91 6.24 22.03 -13.15
N GLN A 92 5.83 21.01 -13.93
CA GLN A 92 4.53 21.01 -14.61
C GLN A 92 3.41 20.45 -13.73
N TRP A 93 3.70 19.47 -12.91
CA TRP A 93 2.68 18.66 -12.22
C TRP A 93 2.87 18.57 -10.69
N GLY A 94 3.93 19.17 -10.13
CA GLY A 94 4.28 18.96 -8.73
C GLY A 94 4.46 17.48 -8.41
N ILE A 95 3.87 17.04 -7.30
CA ILE A 95 3.91 15.64 -6.84
C ILE A 95 2.69 14.81 -7.30
N LEU A 96 1.81 15.35 -8.16
CA LEU A 96 0.64 14.62 -8.65
C LEU A 96 0.96 13.25 -9.26
N PRO A 97 2.06 13.06 -10.05
CA PRO A 97 2.41 11.74 -10.57
C PRO A 97 2.75 10.72 -9.48
N GLN A 98 3.39 11.15 -8.39
CA GLN A 98 3.72 10.30 -7.24
C GLN A 98 2.44 9.93 -6.48
N LEU A 99 1.54 10.89 -6.25
CA LEU A 99 0.24 10.65 -5.63
C LEU A 99 -0.61 9.69 -6.46
N ALA A 100 -0.73 9.91 -7.77
CA ALA A 100 -1.44 9.02 -8.68
C ALA A 100 -0.89 7.58 -8.65
N SER A 101 0.42 7.42 -8.47
CA SER A 101 1.04 6.10 -8.32
C SER A 101 0.61 5.38 -7.04
N LEU A 102 0.45 6.12 -5.94
CA LEU A 102 -0.06 5.59 -4.67
C LEU A 102 -1.57 5.30 -4.73
N GLU A 103 -2.34 6.14 -5.39
CA GLU A 103 -3.78 5.94 -5.56
C GLU A 103 -4.12 4.64 -6.30
N MET A 104 -3.22 4.16 -7.17
CA MET A 104 -3.38 2.85 -7.83
C MET A 104 -3.46 1.67 -6.85
N LEU A 105 -3.08 1.85 -5.58
CA LEU A 105 -3.23 0.84 -4.53
C LEU A 105 -4.69 0.60 -4.15
N VAL A 106 -5.56 1.56 -4.37
CA VAL A 106 -6.97 1.55 -3.95
C VAL A 106 -7.95 1.58 -5.11
N TYR A 107 -7.48 1.92 -6.32
CA TYR A 107 -8.33 1.92 -7.51
C TYR A 107 -8.21 0.61 -8.30
N PRO A 108 -9.32 0.07 -8.80
CA PRO A 108 -9.29 -1.02 -9.77
C PRO A 108 -8.63 -0.55 -11.07
N THR A 109 -8.07 -1.49 -11.82
CA THR A 109 -7.47 -1.17 -13.10
C THR A 109 -8.51 -0.75 -14.14
N SER A 110 -8.12 0.13 -15.06
CA SER A 110 -9.01 0.55 -16.16
C SER A 110 -9.43 -0.62 -17.06
N ALA A 111 -8.64 -1.68 -17.11
CA ALA A 111 -8.97 -2.91 -17.84
C ALA A 111 -10.14 -3.64 -17.18
N GLN A 112 -10.05 -3.87 -15.86
CA GLN A 112 -11.12 -4.49 -15.07
C GLN A 112 -12.44 -3.69 -15.16
N LEU A 113 -12.36 -2.36 -15.05
CA LEU A 113 -13.56 -1.50 -15.17
C LEU A 113 -14.21 -1.61 -16.55
N ARG A 114 -13.41 -1.65 -17.63
CA ARG A 114 -13.92 -1.83 -18.99
C ARG A 114 -14.55 -3.19 -19.21
N GLU A 115 -13.95 -4.24 -18.68
CA GLU A 115 -14.48 -5.59 -18.76
C GLU A 115 -15.82 -5.72 -18.02
N HIS A 116 -15.91 -5.21 -16.81
CA HIS A 116 -17.16 -5.11 -16.05
C HIS A 116 -18.25 -4.36 -16.82
N HIS A 117 -17.90 -3.23 -17.40
CA HIS A 117 -18.85 -2.43 -18.19
C HIS A 117 -19.30 -3.15 -19.46
N ALA A 118 -18.39 -3.84 -20.14
CA ALA A 118 -18.69 -4.65 -21.32
C ALA A 118 -19.58 -5.86 -20.98
N ALA A 119 -19.32 -6.54 -19.87
CA ALA A 119 -20.15 -7.65 -19.39
C ALA A 119 -21.56 -7.20 -19.04
N ALA A 120 -21.70 -6.06 -18.35
CA ALA A 120 -23.01 -5.47 -18.05
C ALA A 120 -23.77 -5.11 -19.33
N GLY A 121 -23.08 -4.61 -20.37
CA GLY A 121 -23.69 -4.30 -21.68
C GLY A 121 -24.17 -5.53 -22.43
N ARG A 122 -23.62 -6.73 -22.15
CA ARG A 122 -24.08 -8.01 -22.70
C ARG A 122 -25.18 -8.67 -21.87
N GLY A 123 -25.62 -8.03 -20.79
CA GLY A 123 -26.61 -8.61 -19.88
C GLY A 123 -26.05 -9.68 -18.94
N GLU A 124 -24.73 -9.83 -18.88
CA GLU A 124 -24.07 -10.73 -17.96
C GLU A 124 -23.98 -10.03 -16.58
N LEU A 125 -24.79 -10.50 -15.63
CA LEU A 125 -24.71 -10.07 -14.24
C LEU A 125 -23.44 -10.69 -13.60
N GLN A 126 -22.33 -9.99 -13.68
CA GLN A 126 -21.18 -10.30 -12.84
C GLN A 126 -21.46 -9.81 -11.42
N ILE A 127 -21.87 -10.73 -10.54
CA ILE A 127 -22.14 -10.47 -9.12
C ILE A 127 -20.82 -10.34 -8.33
N ALA A 128 -19.70 -10.78 -8.88
CA ALA A 128 -18.41 -10.71 -8.23
C ALA A 128 -17.89 -9.25 -8.20
N PRO A 129 -17.58 -8.70 -7.02
CA PRO A 129 -16.95 -7.38 -6.93
C PRO A 129 -15.58 -7.40 -7.60
N VAL A 130 -15.18 -6.25 -8.16
CA VAL A 130 -13.82 -6.09 -8.72
C VAL A 130 -12.80 -6.28 -7.62
N GLU A 131 -11.86 -7.19 -7.82
CA GLU A 131 -10.80 -7.43 -6.84
C GLU A 131 -9.78 -6.29 -6.88
N ALA A 132 -9.38 -5.84 -5.70
CA ALA A 132 -8.26 -4.91 -5.56
C ALA A 132 -6.95 -5.63 -5.96
N PRO A 133 -5.97 -4.92 -6.53
CA PRO A 133 -4.70 -5.52 -6.86
C PRO A 133 -4.01 -6.07 -5.60
N LEU A 134 -3.39 -7.24 -5.72
CA LEU A 134 -2.58 -7.80 -4.64
C LEU A 134 -1.35 -6.91 -4.45
N ALA A 135 -1.15 -6.43 -3.24
CA ALA A 135 0.00 -5.63 -2.88
C ALA A 135 0.91 -6.38 -1.91
N LEU A 136 2.22 -6.24 -2.08
CA LEU A 136 3.23 -6.69 -1.13
C LEU A 136 3.81 -5.47 -0.42
N PHE A 137 3.66 -5.41 0.89
CA PHE A 137 4.35 -4.42 1.72
C PHE A 137 5.76 -4.92 2.01
N ILE A 138 6.76 -4.17 1.54
CA ILE A 138 8.18 -4.49 1.64
C ILE A 138 8.82 -3.46 2.57
N TRP A 139 9.07 -3.85 3.82
CA TRP A 139 9.75 -2.99 4.78
C TRP A 139 11.26 -3.24 4.84
N SER A 140 11.63 -4.50 4.65
CA SER A 140 13.02 -4.94 4.61
C SER A 140 13.10 -6.29 3.91
N THR A 141 14.31 -6.79 3.67
CA THR A 141 14.52 -8.13 3.12
C THR A 141 13.93 -9.26 3.99
N LYS A 142 13.66 -8.97 5.28
CA LYS A 142 13.07 -9.91 6.24
C LYS A 142 11.58 -9.67 6.53
N ARG A 143 11.02 -8.60 6.01
CA ARG A 143 9.61 -8.26 6.22
C ARG A 143 8.98 -7.87 4.89
N VAL A 144 8.45 -8.89 4.24
CA VAL A 144 7.67 -8.80 3.01
C VAL A 144 6.36 -9.52 3.30
N VAL A 145 5.24 -8.81 3.24
CA VAL A 145 3.93 -9.35 3.61
C VAL A 145 2.87 -8.96 2.57
N PRO A 146 1.98 -9.90 2.18
CA PRO A 146 0.86 -9.56 1.32
C PRO A 146 -0.14 -8.73 2.11
N VAL A 147 -0.57 -7.62 1.52
CA VAL A 147 -1.47 -6.67 2.17
C VAL A 147 -2.57 -6.20 1.25
N ARG A 148 -3.66 -5.76 1.86
CA ARG A 148 -4.69 -4.95 1.22
C ARG A 148 -4.74 -3.60 1.92
N VAL A 149 -4.74 -2.52 1.14
CA VAL A 149 -4.95 -1.18 1.70
C VAL A 149 -6.38 -1.06 2.21
N THR A 150 -6.54 -0.63 3.45
CA THR A 150 -7.83 -0.43 4.13
C THR A 150 -8.16 1.04 4.31
N ASP A 151 -7.13 1.87 4.50
CA ASP A 151 -7.26 3.29 4.71
C ASP A 151 -6.20 4.00 3.88
N PHE A 152 -6.62 5.03 3.18
CA PHE A 152 -5.76 5.88 2.37
C PHE A 152 -6.22 7.31 2.52
N SER A 153 -5.37 8.17 3.05
CA SER A 153 -5.64 9.60 3.12
C SER A 153 -4.42 10.40 2.71
N VAL A 154 -4.66 11.51 2.01
CA VAL A 154 -3.64 12.44 1.54
C VAL A 154 -3.95 13.82 2.12
N THR A 155 -2.93 14.44 2.69
CA THR A 155 -2.95 15.85 3.04
C THR A 155 -1.92 16.56 2.20
N GLU A 156 -2.37 17.32 1.22
CA GLU A 156 -1.50 18.12 0.35
C GLU A 156 -1.07 19.40 1.07
N GLU A 157 0.22 19.68 1.02
CA GLU A 157 0.84 20.84 1.65
C GLU A 157 1.72 21.55 0.63
N PHE A 158 1.85 22.88 0.78
CA PHE A 158 2.66 23.71 -0.11
C PHE A 158 2.32 23.53 -1.60
N PHE A 159 1.90 24.62 -2.20
CA PHE A 159 1.47 24.63 -3.58
C PHE A 159 2.32 25.63 -4.38
N ASP A 160 2.54 25.32 -5.64
CA ASP A 160 3.14 26.25 -6.60
C ASP A 160 2.14 27.35 -7.02
N THR A 161 2.58 28.23 -7.91
CA THR A 161 1.76 29.32 -8.45
C THR A 161 0.59 28.85 -9.32
N GLN A 162 0.58 27.58 -9.72
CA GLN A 162 -0.49 26.94 -10.49
C GLN A 162 -1.38 26.03 -9.62
N LEU A 163 -1.17 26.06 -8.30
CA LEU A 163 -1.83 25.22 -7.31
C LEU A 163 -1.51 23.72 -7.44
N ASN A 164 -0.39 23.37 -8.05
CA ASN A 164 0.10 21.99 -7.98
C ASN A 164 0.73 21.76 -6.59
N PRO A 165 0.42 20.62 -5.93
CA PRO A 165 1.01 20.32 -4.63
C PRO A 165 2.50 19.99 -4.79
N ILE A 166 3.32 20.54 -3.88
CA ILE A 166 4.78 20.32 -3.82
C ILE A 166 5.12 19.33 -2.73
N ARG A 167 4.32 19.28 -1.67
CA ARG A 167 4.49 18.36 -0.54
C ARG A 167 3.16 17.73 -0.17
N ALA A 168 3.20 16.47 0.25
CA ALA A 168 2.05 15.78 0.82
C ALA A 168 2.45 14.80 1.93
N LYS A 169 1.54 14.62 2.86
CA LYS A 169 1.55 13.53 3.83
C LYS A 169 0.50 12.51 3.44
N VAL A 170 0.91 11.26 3.35
CA VAL A 170 0.05 10.14 2.97
C VAL A 170 -0.03 9.15 4.13
N SER A 171 -1.21 9.01 4.71
CA SER A 171 -1.47 8.00 5.74
C SER A 171 -2.02 6.74 5.10
N LEU A 172 -1.36 5.62 5.36
CA LEU A 172 -1.67 4.30 4.82
C LEU A 172 -2.02 3.33 5.94
N GLY A 173 -3.23 2.78 5.91
CA GLY A 173 -3.64 1.63 6.68
C GLY A 173 -3.67 0.39 5.78
N MET A 174 -3.07 -0.71 6.25
CA MET A 174 -2.96 -1.95 5.49
C MET A 174 -3.32 -3.12 6.38
N ARG A 175 -4.16 -4.03 5.89
CA ARG A 175 -4.42 -5.33 6.51
C ARG A 175 -3.58 -6.39 5.83
N VAL A 176 -2.88 -7.21 6.62
CA VAL A 176 -2.15 -8.36 6.10
C VAL A 176 -3.16 -9.44 5.68
N LEU A 177 -2.93 -9.98 4.50
CA LEU A 177 -3.71 -11.08 3.96
C LEU A 177 -3.12 -12.39 4.47
N SER A 178 -3.94 -13.19 5.12
CA SER A 178 -3.59 -14.52 5.59
C SER A 178 -3.92 -15.58 4.54
N VAL A 179 -3.45 -16.81 4.74
CA VAL A 179 -3.80 -17.95 3.90
C VAL A 179 -5.34 -18.15 3.85
N SER A 180 -6.04 -17.82 4.94
CA SER A 180 -7.51 -17.88 4.99
C SER A 180 -8.19 -16.85 4.09
N ASP A 181 -7.52 -15.73 3.80
CA ASP A 181 -8.05 -14.68 2.91
C ASP A 181 -7.77 -15.01 1.43
N LEU A 182 -6.60 -15.60 1.13
CA LEU A 182 -6.14 -15.86 -0.24
C LEU A 182 -6.45 -17.29 -0.73
N GLY A 183 -6.70 -18.24 0.19
CA GLY A 183 -6.79 -19.66 -0.12
C GLY A 183 -5.40 -20.31 -0.35
N TYR A 184 -5.32 -21.63 -0.17
CA TYR A 184 -4.06 -22.37 -0.31
C TYR A 184 -3.54 -22.41 -1.75
N ASP A 185 -4.43 -22.30 -2.73
CA ASP A 185 -4.09 -22.38 -4.17
C ASP A 185 -3.69 -21.02 -4.75
N HIS A 186 -3.86 -19.93 -3.98
CA HIS A 186 -3.48 -18.60 -4.42
C HIS A 186 -1.97 -18.39 -4.30
N ARG A 187 -1.33 -17.84 -5.37
CA ARG A 187 0.13 -17.63 -5.42
C ARG A 187 0.71 -16.75 -4.29
N GLY A 188 -0.12 -15.98 -3.62
CA GLY A 188 0.26 -15.19 -2.44
C GLY A 188 0.04 -15.90 -1.10
N GLY A 189 -0.50 -17.12 -1.09
CA GLY A 189 -0.78 -17.90 0.11
C GLY A 189 0.31 -18.93 0.48
N ALA A 190 1.36 -19.04 -0.33
CA ALA A 190 2.48 -19.96 -0.13
C ALA A 190 3.68 -19.28 0.53
#